data_8e16b49e8a20cda609ced36172b6f80b
#
_entry.id   8e16b49e8a20cda609ced36172b6f80b
#
_cell.length_a   1.000
_cell.length_b   1.000
_cell.length_c   1.000
_cell.angle_alpha   90.00
_cell.angle_beta   90.00
_cell.angle_gamma   90.00
#
_symmetry.space_group_name_H-M   'P 1'
#
loop_
_entity.id
_entity.type
_entity.pdbx_description
1 polymer ?
#
loop_
_entity_poly.entity_id
_entity_poly.type
_entity_poly.pdbx_seq_one_letter_code
_entity_poly.pdbx_strand_id
1 'polypeptide(L)'
;MRFGRHPECEVSFDPQRDIDASSRHAELRQVDAGWVLVDLGSSNGTYVDGHRVTETPVVRNIPVAVEFGPGGPRIRLFIGDDKAIEALPPAPLEAARPTWLVPVIVAALILVVILLFALRC
;
A
#
# COMPACT_ATOMS: atom_id res chain seq x y z
N MET A 1 7.71 13.65 -8.57
CA MET A 1 6.45 12.88 -8.74
C MET A 1 5.55 13.15 -7.55
N ARG A 2 4.33 13.57 -7.81
CA ARG A 2 3.36 13.93 -6.79
C ARG A 2 2.22 12.93 -6.76
N PHE A 3 1.72 12.66 -5.56
CA PHE A 3 0.63 11.73 -5.31
C PHE A 3 -0.52 12.46 -4.63
N GLY A 4 -1.73 12.26 -5.11
CA GLY A 4 -2.90 12.87 -4.51
C GLY A 4 -4.13 12.80 -5.41
N ARG A 5 -5.25 13.35 -4.91
CA ARG A 5 -6.50 13.38 -5.67
C ARG A 5 -6.56 14.52 -6.70
N HIS A 6 -5.63 15.48 -6.61
CA HIS A 6 -5.59 16.59 -7.56
C HIS A 6 -5.21 16.09 -8.95
N PRO A 7 -5.91 16.52 -10.01
CA PRO A 7 -5.64 16.03 -11.38
C PRO A 7 -4.27 16.40 -11.92
N GLU A 8 -3.58 17.38 -11.34
CA GLU A 8 -2.21 17.73 -11.70
C GLU A 8 -1.15 16.79 -11.11
N CYS A 9 -1.51 15.93 -10.17
CA CYS A 9 -0.58 14.94 -9.65
C CYS A 9 -0.25 13.89 -10.71
N GLU A 10 1.01 13.50 -10.80
CA GLU A 10 1.46 12.48 -11.75
C GLU A 10 0.82 11.13 -11.44
N VAL A 11 0.65 10.84 -10.14
CA VAL A 11 -0.16 9.72 -9.68
C VAL A 11 -1.42 10.31 -9.06
N SER A 12 -2.49 10.36 -9.85
CA SER A 12 -3.75 10.96 -9.44
C SER A 12 -4.73 9.88 -8.99
N PHE A 13 -5.23 10.00 -7.76
CA PHE A 13 -6.23 9.11 -7.20
C PHE A 13 -7.64 9.58 -7.54
N ASP A 14 -8.62 8.68 -7.42
CA ASP A 14 -10.02 9.01 -7.67
C ASP A 14 -10.51 10.00 -6.59
N PRO A 15 -10.96 11.22 -6.99
CA PRO A 15 -11.38 12.23 -6.01
C PRO A 15 -12.65 11.87 -5.26
N GLN A 16 -13.42 10.89 -5.73
CA GLN A 16 -14.67 10.47 -5.10
C GLN A 16 -14.55 9.17 -4.30
N ARG A 17 -13.65 8.27 -4.70
CA ARG A 17 -13.44 6.98 -4.05
C ARG A 17 -12.31 7.00 -3.03
N ASP A 18 -11.21 7.65 -3.37
CA ASP A 18 -10.00 7.67 -2.55
C ASP A 18 -10.01 8.87 -1.58
N ILE A 19 -11.11 9.04 -0.88
CA ILE A 19 -11.36 10.19 0.00
C ILE A 19 -10.39 10.27 1.18
N ASP A 20 -9.74 9.16 1.55
CA ASP A 20 -8.74 9.16 2.61
C ASP A 20 -7.43 9.81 2.16
N ALA A 21 -7.16 9.85 0.86
CA ALA A 21 -6.03 10.58 0.32
C ALA A 21 -6.35 12.08 0.21
N SER A 22 -5.37 12.92 0.53
CA SER A 22 -5.49 14.36 0.37
C SER A 22 -5.31 14.76 -1.10
N SER A 23 -5.75 15.98 -1.46
CA SER A 23 -5.59 16.50 -2.83
C SER A 23 -4.14 16.52 -3.26
N ARG A 24 -3.25 16.93 -2.36
CA ARG A 24 -1.79 16.84 -2.52
C ARG A 24 -1.27 16.12 -1.30
N HIS A 25 -1.07 14.82 -1.44
CA HIS A 25 -0.82 13.94 -0.30
C HIS A 25 0.67 13.78 -0.01
N ALA A 26 1.45 13.45 -1.00
CA ALA A 26 2.87 13.18 -0.86
C ALA A 26 3.63 13.50 -2.16
N GLU A 27 4.94 13.59 -2.04
CA GLU A 27 5.83 13.84 -3.17
C GLU A 27 7.08 12.98 -3.06
N LEU A 28 7.47 12.37 -4.18
CA LEU A 28 8.75 11.72 -4.33
C LEU A 28 9.72 12.72 -4.93
N ARG A 29 10.74 13.09 -4.14
CA ARG A 29 11.75 14.08 -4.52
C ARG A 29 13.09 13.42 -4.74
N GLN A 30 13.81 13.91 -5.74
CA GLN A 30 15.21 13.56 -5.91
C GLN A 30 16.07 14.55 -5.11
N VAL A 31 16.87 14.03 -4.20
CA VAL A 31 17.77 14.83 -3.35
C VAL A 31 19.16 14.23 -3.47
N ASP A 32 20.12 15.03 -3.95
CA ASP A 32 21.49 14.57 -4.28
C ASP A 32 21.45 13.35 -5.21
N ALA A 33 22.03 12.23 -4.81
CA ALA A 33 22.03 10.99 -5.60
C ALA A 33 20.90 10.03 -5.20
N GLY A 34 19.99 10.43 -4.32
CA GLY A 34 18.94 9.57 -3.77
C GLY A 34 17.53 10.10 -3.99
N TRP A 35 16.58 9.36 -3.46
CA TRP A 35 15.17 9.68 -3.52
C TRP A 35 14.56 9.71 -2.12
N VAL A 36 13.64 10.64 -1.90
CA VAL A 36 12.96 10.82 -0.61
C VAL A 36 11.47 10.95 -0.86
N LEU A 37 10.68 10.20 -0.11
CA LEU A 37 9.22 10.34 -0.08
C LEU A 37 8.84 11.30 1.05
N VAL A 38 8.09 12.35 0.72
CA VAL A 38 7.73 13.42 1.66
C VAL A 38 6.23 13.53 1.74
N ASP A 39 5.68 13.51 2.97
CA ASP A 39 4.28 13.83 3.22
C ASP A 39 4.07 15.35 3.12
N LEU A 40 3.09 15.77 2.34
CA LEU A 40 2.80 17.20 2.09
C LEU A 40 1.76 17.77 3.07
N GLY A 41 1.79 17.32 4.31
CA GLY A 41 0.81 17.76 5.31
C GLY A 41 -0.56 17.12 5.11
N SER A 42 -0.60 15.86 4.72
CA SER A 42 -1.84 15.14 4.50
C SER A 42 -2.68 15.02 5.77
N SER A 43 -4.00 14.98 5.62
CA SER A 43 -4.92 14.87 6.75
C SER A 43 -4.83 13.52 7.45
N ASN A 44 -4.60 12.44 6.71
CA ASN A 44 -4.64 11.07 7.23
C ASN A 44 -3.27 10.40 7.29
N GLY A 45 -2.22 11.06 6.83
CA GLY A 45 -0.84 10.55 6.87
C GLY A 45 -0.44 9.71 5.67
N THR A 46 0.87 9.55 5.52
CA THR A 46 1.49 8.66 4.54
C THR A 46 2.15 7.53 5.31
N TYR A 47 1.89 6.29 4.88
CA TYR A 47 2.40 5.09 5.55
C TYR A 47 3.31 4.32 4.60
N VAL A 48 4.48 3.97 5.07
CA VAL A 48 5.45 3.15 4.32
C VAL A 48 5.66 1.85 5.10
N ASP A 49 5.35 0.72 4.46
CA ASP A 49 5.40 -0.61 5.07
C ASP A 49 4.67 -0.67 6.43
N GLY A 50 3.54 0.03 6.53
CA GLY A 50 2.71 0.07 7.72
C GLY A 50 3.11 1.12 8.76
N HIS A 51 4.16 1.89 8.53
CA HIS A 51 4.63 2.93 9.45
C HIS A 51 4.34 4.32 8.91
N ARG A 52 3.75 5.19 9.74
CA ARG A 52 3.51 6.58 9.39
C ARG A 52 4.84 7.33 9.27
N VAL A 53 5.01 8.04 8.16
CA VAL A 53 6.22 8.81 7.88
C VAL A 53 5.87 10.24 7.47
N THR A 54 6.74 11.19 7.82
CA THR A 54 6.70 12.55 7.29
C THR A 54 7.69 12.71 6.15
N GLU A 55 8.81 12.05 6.26
CA GLU A 55 9.87 12.00 5.25
C GLU A 55 10.65 10.71 5.43
N THR A 56 10.90 9.99 4.35
CA THR A 56 11.65 8.74 4.40
C THR A 56 12.45 8.55 3.12
N PRO A 57 13.71 8.10 3.22
CA PRO A 57 14.48 7.76 2.03
C PRO A 57 13.90 6.52 1.36
N VAL A 58 13.94 6.52 0.03
CA VAL A 58 13.55 5.36 -0.79
C VAL A 58 14.80 4.75 -1.39
N VAL A 59 15.13 3.54 -0.94
CA VAL A 59 16.33 2.84 -1.36
C VAL A 59 16.11 2.22 -2.74
N ARG A 60 17.11 2.37 -3.62
CA ARG A 60 17.08 1.77 -4.96
C ARG A 60 16.99 0.25 -4.89
N ASN A 61 16.26 -0.32 -5.83
CA ASN A 61 16.08 -1.77 -6.00
C ASN A 61 15.35 -2.47 -4.86
N ILE A 62 14.73 -1.72 -3.95
CA ILE A 62 13.89 -2.26 -2.87
C ILE A 62 12.47 -1.72 -3.04
N PRO A 63 11.48 -2.55 -3.39
CA PRO A 63 10.10 -2.12 -3.46
C PRO A 63 9.55 -1.81 -2.06
N VAL A 64 8.79 -0.72 -1.96
CA VAL A 64 8.12 -0.33 -0.72
C VAL A 64 6.63 -0.17 -0.95
N ALA A 65 5.83 -0.59 0.03
CA ALA A 65 4.39 -0.40 0.00
C ALA A 65 4.06 0.95 0.62
N VAL A 66 3.36 1.79 -0.12
CA VAL A 66 2.93 3.11 0.33
C VAL A 66 1.41 3.16 0.39
N GLU A 67 0.88 3.59 1.53
CA GLU A 67 -0.54 3.75 1.76
C GLU A 67 -0.83 5.22 2.07
N PHE A 68 -1.80 5.78 1.39
CA PHE A 68 -2.18 7.19 1.51
C PHE A 68 -3.41 7.33 2.41
N GLY A 69 -3.16 7.33 3.72
CA GLY A 69 -4.17 7.27 4.76
C GLY A 69 -4.50 5.82 5.16
N PRO A 70 -4.93 5.58 6.42
CA PRO A 70 -5.34 4.24 6.86
C PRO A 70 -6.54 3.75 6.05
N GLY A 71 -6.40 2.64 5.32
CA GLY A 71 -7.43 2.15 4.42
C GLY A 71 -7.57 2.92 3.11
N GLY A 72 -6.70 3.89 2.86
CA GLY A 72 -6.65 4.66 1.62
C GLY A 72 -5.98 3.89 0.47
N PRO A 73 -5.75 4.58 -0.66
CA PRO A 73 -5.13 3.94 -1.80
C PRO A 73 -3.71 3.48 -1.49
N ARG A 74 -3.32 2.35 -2.05
CA ARG A 74 -2.01 1.74 -1.87
C ARG A 74 -1.29 1.61 -3.19
N ILE A 75 0.01 1.88 -3.15
CA ILE A 75 0.89 1.67 -4.30
C ILE A 75 2.13 0.90 -3.88
N ARG A 76 2.79 0.31 -4.84
CA ARG A 76 4.14 -0.21 -4.66
C ARG A 76 5.10 0.71 -5.39
N LEU A 77 6.00 1.32 -4.63
CA LEU A 77 6.99 2.26 -5.14
C LEU A 77 8.33 1.54 -5.32
N PHE A 78 8.91 1.68 -6.50
CA PHE A 78 10.19 1.08 -6.82
C PHE A 78 11.03 2.03 -7.66
N ILE A 79 12.29 2.17 -7.30
CA ILE A 79 13.28 2.95 -8.04
C ILE A 79 14.39 2.02 -8.49
N GLY A 80 14.56 1.89 -9.81
CA GLY A 80 15.58 1.02 -10.38
C GLY A 80 15.80 1.34 -11.85
N ASP A 81 16.71 0.61 -12.49
CA ASP A 81 16.89 0.66 -13.94
C ASP A 81 15.80 -0.17 -14.65
N ASP A 82 15.76 -0.08 -15.98
CA ASP A 82 14.74 -0.79 -16.77
C ASP A 82 14.79 -2.30 -16.57
N LYS A 83 15.98 -2.88 -16.41
CA LYS A 83 16.15 -4.30 -16.13
C LYS A 83 15.57 -4.69 -14.77
N ALA A 84 15.83 -3.88 -13.75
CA ALA A 84 15.32 -4.13 -12.40
C ALA A 84 13.81 -4.00 -12.37
N ILE A 85 13.24 -3.06 -13.11
CA ILE A 85 11.78 -2.88 -13.22
C ILE A 85 11.13 -4.08 -13.92
N GLU A 86 11.71 -4.56 -15.00
CA GLU A 86 11.23 -5.75 -15.72
C GLU A 86 11.30 -7.03 -14.88
N ALA A 87 12.30 -7.14 -14.00
CA ALA A 87 12.51 -8.27 -13.12
C ALA A 87 11.59 -8.26 -11.89
N LEU A 88 10.88 -7.14 -11.63
CA LEU A 88 9.94 -7.06 -10.51
C LEU A 88 8.81 -8.09 -10.65
N PRO A 89 8.51 -8.85 -9.60
CA PRO A 89 7.32 -9.67 -9.61
C PRO A 89 6.07 -8.78 -9.71
N PRO A 90 4.99 -9.28 -10.33
CA PRO A 90 3.75 -8.51 -10.40
C PRO A 90 3.28 -8.18 -8.99
N ALA A 91 2.65 -6.99 -8.83
CA ALA A 91 2.11 -6.58 -7.55
C ALA A 91 1.11 -7.62 -7.04
N PRO A 92 1.12 -7.94 -5.72
CA PRO A 92 0.14 -8.86 -5.18
C PRO A 92 -1.27 -8.38 -5.52
N LEU A 93 -2.09 -9.27 -6.08
CA LEU A 93 -3.47 -8.97 -6.43
C LEU A 93 -4.36 -8.95 -5.17
N GLU A 94 -3.98 -8.20 -4.15
CA GLU A 94 -4.78 -8.08 -2.93
C GLU A 94 -6.19 -7.56 -3.23
N ALA A 95 -6.30 -6.63 -4.17
CA ALA A 95 -7.58 -6.11 -4.63
C ALA A 95 -8.43 -7.16 -5.37
N ALA A 96 -7.82 -8.23 -5.87
CA ALA A 96 -8.51 -9.31 -6.56
C ALA A 96 -8.81 -10.51 -5.66
N ARG A 97 -8.38 -10.49 -4.40
CA ARG A 97 -8.76 -11.53 -3.43
C ARG A 97 -10.26 -11.43 -3.16
N PRO A 98 -11.03 -12.46 -3.52
CA PRO A 98 -12.44 -12.45 -3.18
C PRO A 98 -12.57 -12.41 -1.66
N THR A 99 -13.32 -11.46 -1.14
CA THR A 99 -13.54 -11.26 0.30
C THR A 99 -14.20 -12.47 0.97
N TRP A 100 -14.80 -13.38 0.18
CA TRP A 100 -15.44 -14.61 0.69
C TRP A 100 -14.45 -15.69 1.16
N LEU A 101 -13.17 -15.64 0.73
CA LEU A 101 -12.16 -16.63 1.15
C LEU A 101 -11.87 -16.59 2.64
N VAL A 102 -11.88 -15.40 3.24
CA VAL A 102 -11.60 -15.24 4.68
C VAL A 102 -12.68 -15.89 5.54
N PRO A 103 -13.98 -15.68 5.29
CA PRO A 103 -15.04 -16.37 6.07
C PRO A 103 -15.00 -17.90 5.92
N VAL A 104 -14.67 -18.42 4.73
CA VAL A 104 -14.58 -19.87 4.50
C VAL A 104 -13.45 -20.49 5.30
N ILE A 105 -12.29 -19.85 5.35
CA ILE A 105 -11.14 -20.35 6.13
C ILE A 105 -11.46 -20.34 7.63
N VAL A 106 -12.07 -19.29 8.13
CA VAL A 106 -12.46 -19.17 9.53
C VAL A 106 -13.51 -20.23 9.89
N ALA A 107 -14.51 -20.44 9.03
CA ALA A 107 -15.53 -21.47 9.23
C ALA A 107 -14.94 -22.89 9.27
N ALA A 108 -13.97 -23.19 8.39
CA ALA A 108 -13.28 -24.48 8.39
C ALA A 108 -12.49 -24.72 9.68
N LEU A 109 -11.82 -23.70 10.21
CA LEU A 109 -11.08 -23.78 11.47
C LEU A 109 -12.01 -24.01 12.67
N ILE A 110 -13.14 -23.34 12.71
CA ILE A 110 -14.15 -23.52 13.78
C ILE A 110 -14.71 -24.95 13.74
N LEU A 111 -15.00 -25.48 12.56
CA LEU A 111 -15.47 -26.87 12.41
C LEU A 111 -14.45 -27.88 12.93
N VAL A 112 -13.16 -27.70 12.64
CA VAL A 112 -12.11 -28.57 13.14
C VAL A 112 -12.04 -28.52 14.68
N VAL A 113 -12.13 -27.35 15.27
CA VAL A 113 -12.11 -27.20 16.74
C VAL A 113 -13.31 -27.88 17.37
N ILE A 114 -14.50 -27.73 16.83
CA ILE A 114 -15.73 -28.37 17.32
C ILE A 114 -15.60 -29.92 17.22
N LEU A 115 -15.08 -30.42 16.12
CA LEU A 115 -14.88 -31.85 15.91
C LEU A 115 -13.88 -32.43 16.92
N LEU A 116 -12.77 -31.75 17.16
CA LEU A 116 -11.77 -32.15 18.16
C LEU A 116 -12.34 -32.11 19.58
N PHE A 117 -13.19 -31.15 19.87
CA PHE A 117 -13.84 -31.05 21.17
C PHE A 117 -14.88 -32.16 21.39
N ALA A 118 -15.64 -32.50 20.35
CA ALA A 118 -16.60 -33.60 20.38
C ALA A 118 -15.94 -34.97 20.58
N LEU A 119 -14.73 -35.17 20.00
CA LEU A 119 -13.95 -36.40 20.16
C LEU A 119 -13.33 -36.55 21.56
N ARG A 120 -13.22 -35.49 22.32
CA ARG A 120 -12.71 -35.51 23.70
C ARG A 120 -13.78 -35.78 24.77
N CYS A 121 -15.01 -35.60 24.37
CA CYS A 121 -16.16 -35.99 25.18
C CYS A 121 -16.62 -37.37 24.79
#